data_0a05dd5c1aeba24e1930c0233936ef3b
#
_entry.id   0a05dd5c1aeba24e1930c0233936ef3b
#
_cell.length_a   1.000
_cell.length_b   1.000
_cell.length_c   1.000
_cell.angle_alpha   90.00
_cell.angle_beta   90.00
_cell.angle_gamma   90.00
#
_symmetry.space_group_name_H-M   'P 1'
#
loop_
_entity.id
_entity.type
_entity.pdbx_description
1 polymer ?
#
loop_
_entity_poly.entity_id
_entity_poly.type
_entity_poly.pdbx_seq_one_letter_code
_entity_poly.pdbx_strand_id
1 'polypeptide(L)'
;AAAGAWRLRRRSAAPPAVEGFAARADWPIVVVAAAITLAVIALEPLGLFHVHSQNGALAIPATAHPANFGDQIALLGYHAGGPTAVPGETVELTLFWQAQRPLDIEYQVFVHVLGPDGQPVAQSDKINPGDFPTHRWPMGKYVPDTHRLTLPADLPPGSYPVVTGLWVQSEGWRLPVFDAGGAVVGDAETLFTLEVR
;
A
#
# COMPACT_ATOMS: atom_id res chain seq x y z
N ALA A 1 -90.96 -5.16 -8.34
CA ALA A 1 -89.59 -5.01 -8.80
C ALA A 1 -88.68 -4.75 -7.60
N ALA A 2 -87.98 -5.77 -7.13
CA ALA A 2 -87.05 -5.67 -6.02
C ALA A 2 -85.65 -5.74 -6.59
N ALA A 3 -84.85 -4.64 -6.41
CA ALA A 3 -83.47 -4.58 -6.74
C ALA A 3 -82.65 -5.08 -5.55
N GLY A 4 -82.05 -6.26 -5.70
CA GLY A 4 -81.10 -6.81 -4.70
C GLY A 4 -79.73 -6.18 -4.82
N ALA A 5 -79.33 -5.45 -3.81
CA ALA A 5 -78.02 -4.90 -3.71
C ALA A 5 -77.00 -5.95 -3.19
N TRP A 6 -76.17 -6.47 -4.07
CA TRP A 6 -75.04 -7.32 -3.68
C TRP A 6 -73.90 -6.44 -3.12
N ARG A 7 -73.71 -6.47 -1.78
CA ARG A 7 -72.53 -5.89 -1.14
C ARG A 7 -71.39 -6.89 -1.23
N LEU A 8 -70.47 -6.63 -2.13
CA LEU A 8 -69.19 -7.30 -2.14
C LEU A 8 -68.42 -6.89 -0.87
N ARG A 9 -68.37 -7.80 0.11
CA ARG A 9 -67.44 -7.70 1.22
C ARG A 9 -66.04 -7.87 0.69
N ARG A 10 -65.30 -6.78 0.47
CA ARG A 10 -63.84 -6.82 0.33
C ARG A 10 -63.27 -7.32 1.66
N ARG A 11 -62.85 -8.58 1.70
CA ARG A 11 -61.91 -9.03 2.75
C ARG A 11 -60.61 -8.31 2.52
N SER A 12 -60.35 -7.32 3.34
CA SER A 12 -59.00 -6.75 3.48
C SER A 12 -58.13 -7.84 4.10
N ALA A 13 -57.34 -8.50 3.26
CA ALA A 13 -56.29 -9.34 3.76
C ALA A 13 -55.25 -8.40 4.39
N ALA A 14 -55.02 -8.51 5.68
CA ALA A 14 -53.91 -7.85 6.34
C ALA A 14 -52.62 -8.26 5.63
N PRO A 15 -51.71 -7.32 5.38
CA PRO A 15 -50.40 -7.69 4.84
C PRO A 15 -49.73 -8.70 5.78
N PRO A 16 -49.00 -9.69 5.24
CA PRO A 16 -48.27 -10.62 6.08
C PRO A 16 -47.42 -9.79 7.04
N ALA A 17 -47.53 -10.10 8.33
CA ALA A 17 -46.63 -9.54 9.32
C ALA A 17 -45.20 -9.88 8.82
N VAL A 18 -44.42 -8.85 8.50
CA VAL A 18 -43.02 -9.00 8.35
C VAL A 18 -42.55 -9.45 9.74
N GLU A 19 -42.40 -10.76 9.91
CA GLU A 19 -41.74 -11.30 11.09
C GLU A 19 -40.38 -10.59 11.12
N GLY A 20 -40.29 -9.65 12.06
CA GLY A 20 -39.04 -8.92 12.25
C GLY A 20 -37.95 -9.97 12.37
N PHE A 21 -36.93 -9.81 11.58
CA PHE A 21 -35.65 -10.40 11.80
C PHE A 21 -35.22 -9.90 13.20
N ALA A 22 -35.78 -10.47 14.24
CA ALA A 22 -35.18 -10.49 15.55
C ALA A 22 -33.95 -11.40 15.39
N ALA A 23 -32.92 -10.86 14.72
CA ALA A 23 -31.62 -11.38 14.83
C ALA A 23 -31.41 -11.57 16.34
N ARG A 24 -31.34 -12.81 16.78
CA ARG A 24 -30.67 -13.14 18.02
C ARG A 24 -29.30 -12.53 17.80
N ALA A 25 -29.12 -11.34 18.34
CA ALA A 25 -27.82 -10.69 18.30
C ALA A 25 -26.92 -11.69 19.00
N ASP A 26 -26.00 -12.29 18.22
CA ASP A 26 -24.96 -13.15 18.78
C ASP A 26 -24.00 -12.22 19.52
N TRP A 27 -24.49 -11.68 20.62
CA TRP A 27 -23.78 -10.75 21.51
C TRP A 27 -22.33 -11.16 21.74
N PRO A 28 -22.01 -12.45 21.91
CA PRO A 28 -20.63 -12.87 22.04
C PRO A 28 -19.79 -12.54 20.81
N ILE A 29 -20.31 -12.72 19.60
CA ILE A 29 -19.61 -12.41 18.35
C ILE A 29 -19.37 -10.90 18.23
N VAL A 30 -20.40 -10.10 18.53
CA VAL A 30 -20.29 -8.64 18.49
C VAL A 30 -19.28 -8.13 19.51
N VAL A 31 -19.29 -8.69 20.74
CA VAL A 31 -18.33 -8.32 21.80
C VAL A 31 -16.91 -8.71 21.41
N VAL A 32 -16.69 -9.90 20.88
CA VAL A 32 -15.39 -10.36 20.43
C VAL A 32 -14.89 -9.49 19.25
N ALA A 33 -15.73 -9.22 18.27
CA ALA A 33 -15.39 -8.35 17.16
C ALA A 33 -15.01 -6.93 17.62
N ALA A 34 -15.79 -6.35 18.54
CA ALA A 34 -15.50 -5.05 19.11
C ALA A 34 -14.20 -5.05 19.90
N ALA A 35 -13.93 -6.10 20.70
CA ALA A 35 -12.68 -6.23 21.44
C ALA A 35 -11.46 -6.35 20.52
N ILE A 36 -11.55 -7.12 19.44
CA ILE A 36 -10.49 -7.24 18.43
C ILE A 36 -10.26 -5.88 17.76
N THR A 37 -11.33 -5.19 17.36
CA THR A 37 -11.22 -3.86 16.72
C THR A 37 -10.55 -2.85 17.66
N LEU A 38 -10.94 -2.82 18.93
CA LEU A 38 -10.32 -1.95 19.93
C LEU A 38 -8.85 -2.31 20.17
N ALA A 39 -8.51 -3.60 20.20
CA ALA A 39 -7.13 -4.04 20.33
C ALA A 39 -6.28 -3.62 19.12
N VAL A 40 -6.80 -3.76 17.91
CA VAL A 40 -6.12 -3.30 16.68
C VAL A 40 -5.87 -1.80 16.74
N ILE A 41 -6.90 -0.99 17.07
CA ILE A 41 -6.78 0.46 17.19
C ILE A 41 -5.77 0.85 18.28
N ALA A 42 -5.75 0.14 19.42
CA ALA A 42 -4.83 0.42 20.51
C ALA A 42 -3.37 0.02 20.21
N LEU A 43 -3.18 -1.02 19.38
CA LEU A 43 -1.85 -1.55 19.05
C LEU A 43 -1.28 -0.90 17.77
N GLU A 44 -2.12 -0.31 16.92
CA GLU A 44 -1.68 0.37 15.70
C GLU A 44 -0.60 1.42 15.96
N PRO A 45 -0.70 2.32 16.98
CA PRO A 45 0.33 3.30 17.28
C PRO A 45 1.70 2.70 17.65
N LEU A 46 1.75 1.42 18.05
CA LEU A 46 3.00 0.71 18.32
C LEU A 46 3.71 0.21 17.07
N GLY A 47 3.10 0.37 15.88
CA GLY A 47 3.66 -0.07 14.61
C GLY A 47 3.77 -1.58 14.43
N LEU A 48 3.11 -2.39 15.27
CA LEU A 48 3.25 -3.85 15.26
C LEU A 48 2.78 -4.50 13.95
N PHE A 49 1.89 -3.83 13.21
CA PHE A 49 1.36 -4.31 11.94
C PHE A 49 2.14 -3.80 10.71
N HIS A 50 3.03 -2.80 10.93
CA HIS A 50 3.79 -2.14 9.87
C HIS A 50 5.25 -2.56 9.83
N VAL A 51 5.74 -3.26 10.85
CA VAL A 51 7.15 -3.61 10.95
C VAL A 51 7.35 -5.12 11.12
N HIS A 52 8.44 -5.62 10.55
CA HIS A 52 8.82 -7.02 10.65
C HIS A 52 10.23 -7.16 11.21
N SER A 53 10.47 -8.22 11.96
CA SER A 53 11.82 -8.54 12.42
C SER A 53 12.64 -9.06 11.25
N GLN A 54 13.86 -8.56 11.12
CA GLN A 54 14.82 -9.09 10.18
C GLN A 54 15.48 -10.34 10.79
N ASN A 55 15.04 -11.51 10.39
CA ASN A 55 15.58 -12.80 10.85
C ASN A 55 16.45 -13.46 9.76
N GLY A 56 17.23 -12.65 9.02
CA GLY A 56 18.06 -13.11 7.91
C GLY A 56 17.32 -13.36 6.61
N ALA A 57 16.00 -13.24 6.59
CA ALA A 57 15.18 -13.36 5.38
C ALA A 57 14.00 -12.37 5.44
N LEU A 58 13.57 -11.86 4.30
CA LEU A 58 12.34 -11.09 4.17
C LEU A 58 11.13 -12.03 4.28
N ALA A 59 9.98 -11.49 4.78
CA ALA A 59 8.77 -12.26 5.05
C ALA A 59 8.14 -12.92 3.82
N ILE A 60 8.42 -12.36 2.63
CA ILE A 60 7.98 -12.89 1.33
C ILE A 60 9.19 -13.06 0.42
N PRO A 61 9.12 -13.93 -0.61
CA PRO A 61 10.15 -14.00 -1.62
C PRO A 61 10.40 -12.62 -2.22
N ALA A 62 11.63 -12.13 -2.15
CA ALA A 62 12.01 -10.83 -2.63
C ALA A 62 13.34 -10.90 -3.39
N THR A 63 13.50 -10.00 -4.36
CA THR A 63 14.77 -9.76 -5.02
C THR A 63 15.62 -8.88 -4.11
N ALA A 64 16.79 -9.39 -3.69
CA ALA A 64 17.74 -8.59 -2.93
C ALA A 64 18.25 -7.44 -3.80
N HIS A 65 18.11 -6.22 -3.31
CA HIS A 65 18.55 -5.00 -4.00
C HIS A 65 18.94 -3.95 -2.95
N PRO A 66 20.09 -4.13 -2.30
CA PRO A 66 20.49 -3.22 -1.24
C PRO A 66 20.90 -1.86 -1.80
N ALA A 67 20.30 -0.80 -1.26
CA ALA A 67 20.67 0.57 -1.55
C ALA A 67 20.66 1.41 -0.27
N ASN A 68 21.58 2.36 -0.17
CA ASN A 68 21.76 3.22 1.00
C ASN A 68 21.30 4.65 0.68
N PHE A 69 20.27 5.10 1.37
CA PHE A 69 19.73 6.45 1.23
C PHE A 69 20.22 7.32 2.39
N GLY A 70 21.29 8.10 2.14
CA GLY A 70 21.80 9.13 3.02
C GLY A 70 22.29 8.65 4.38
N ASP A 71 22.67 7.37 4.54
CA ASP A 71 22.97 6.74 5.83
C ASP A 71 21.81 6.85 6.84
N GLN A 72 20.58 7.06 6.34
CA GLN A 72 19.37 7.17 7.12
C GLN A 72 18.51 5.91 6.98
N ILE A 73 18.26 5.52 5.73
CA ILE A 73 17.34 4.43 5.39
C ILE A 73 18.01 3.52 4.36
N ALA A 74 17.95 2.23 4.57
CA ALA A 74 18.33 1.21 3.59
C ALA A 74 17.10 0.66 2.88
N LEU A 75 17.19 0.48 1.57
CA LEU A 75 16.40 -0.48 0.84
C LEU A 75 17.06 -1.86 1.00
N LEU A 76 16.33 -2.87 1.39
CA LEU A 76 16.83 -4.26 1.49
C LEU A 76 16.60 -5.05 0.19
N GLY A 77 15.56 -4.68 -0.54
CA GLY A 77 15.14 -5.32 -1.77
C GLY A 77 13.68 -5.02 -2.09
N TYR A 78 13.16 -5.73 -3.07
CA TYR A 78 11.79 -5.54 -3.53
C TYR A 78 11.15 -6.87 -3.96
N HIS A 79 9.82 -6.87 -4.04
CA HIS A 79 9.01 -7.91 -4.68
C HIS A 79 8.16 -7.28 -5.77
N ALA A 80 8.21 -7.84 -6.97
CA ALA A 80 7.37 -7.44 -8.10
C ALA A 80 6.80 -8.68 -8.78
N GLY A 81 5.64 -8.55 -9.42
CA GLY A 81 4.97 -9.66 -10.12
C GLY A 81 5.72 -10.17 -11.36
N GLY A 82 6.71 -9.41 -11.84
CA GLY A 82 7.54 -9.75 -12.97
C GLY A 82 8.07 -8.50 -13.67
N PRO A 83 9.04 -8.67 -14.62
CA PRO A 83 9.62 -7.54 -15.35
C PRO A 83 8.83 -7.19 -16.63
N THR A 84 7.65 -7.77 -16.85
CA THR A 84 6.84 -7.52 -18.06
C THR A 84 5.43 -7.07 -17.71
N ALA A 85 4.87 -6.16 -18.52
CA ALA A 85 3.50 -5.68 -18.38
C ALA A 85 2.89 -5.35 -19.74
N VAL A 86 1.57 -5.09 -19.76
CA VAL A 86 0.86 -4.58 -20.94
C VAL A 86 0.34 -3.16 -20.66
N PRO A 87 0.10 -2.33 -21.69
CA PRO A 87 -0.51 -1.01 -21.51
C PRO A 87 -1.84 -1.10 -20.75
N GLY A 88 -2.07 -0.18 -19.81
CA GLY A 88 -3.25 -0.17 -18.94
C GLY A 88 -3.18 -1.09 -17.74
N GLU A 89 -2.15 -1.94 -17.62
CA GLU A 89 -1.98 -2.82 -16.48
C GLU A 89 -1.57 -2.06 -15.22
N THR A 90 -1.96 -2.59 -14.06
CA THR A 90 -1.46 -2.13 -12.77
C THR A 90 -0.39 -3.08 -12.26
N VAL A 91 0.84 -2.58 -12.21
CA VAL A 91 2.00 -3.29 -11.64
C VAL A 91 2.03 -3.08 -10.14
N GLU A 92 2.05 -4.16 -9.37
CA GLU A 92 2.24 -4.10 -7.92
C GLU A 92 3.71 -4.34 -7.57
N LEU A 93 4.24 -3.48 -6.71
CA LEU A 93 5.63 -3.50 -6.25
C LEU A 93 5.64 -3.31 -4.74
N THR A 94 6.32 -4.20 -4.01
CA THR A 94 6.57 -4.02 -2.57
C THR A 94 8.05 -3.80 -2.32
N LEU A 95 8.38 -2.68 -1.71
CA LEU A 95 9.72 -2.32 -1.25
C LEU A 95 9.90 -2.74 0.22
N PHE A 96 11.13 -3.02 0.62
CA PHE A 96 11.46 -3.40 2.00
C PHE A 96 12.49 -2.44 2.54
N TRP A 97 12.01 -1.52 3.39
CA TRP A 97 12.80 -0.45 3.97
C TRP A 97 13.28 -0.78 5.38
N GLN A 98 14.44 -0.26 5.78
CA GLN A 98 14.95 -0.36 7.13
C GLN A 98 15.64 0.92 7.55
N ALA A 99 15.30 1.43 8.74
CA ALA A 99 16.03 2.53 9.34
C ALA A 99 17.45 2.07 9.74
N GLN A 100 18.47 2.83 9.34
CA GLN A 100 19.87 2.58 9.71
C GLN A 100 20.25 3.30 11.01
N ARG A 101 19.49 4.30 11.40
CA ARG A 101 19.61 5.09 12.63
C ARG A 101 18.23 5.60 13.06
N PRO A 102 18.04 6.06 14.30
CA PRO A 102 16.81 6.77 14.66
C PRO A 102 16.55 7.94 13.73
N LEU A 103 15.32 8.05 13.24
CA LEU A 103 14.91 9.07 12.28
C LEU A 103 14.10 10.14 12.99
N ASP A 104 14.46 11.40 12.83
CA ASP A 104 13.81 12.60 13.40
C ASP A 104 13.10 13.44 12.32
N ILE A 105 13.17 12.99 11.06
CA ILE A 105 12.53 13.62 9.90
C ILE A 105 11.54 12.64 9.29
N GLU A 106 10.42 13.16 8.79
CA GLU A 106 9.45 12.40 7.99
C GLU A 106 9.92 12.34 6.54
N TYR A 107 10.32 11.15 6.11
CA TYR A 107 10.66 10.90 4.72
C TYR A 107 9.45 10.39 3.96
N GLN A 108 9.21 10.96 2.80
CA GLN A 108 8.26 10.48 1.80
C GLN A 108 8.98 9.57 0.82
N VAL A 109 8.26 8.65 0.22
CA VAL A 109 8.77 7.77 -0.84
C VAL A 109 8.11 8.11 -2.16
N PHE A 110 8.87 7.99 -3.23
CA PHE A 110 8.35 7.95 -4.59
C PHE A 110 8.75 6.65 -5.29
N VAL A 111 7.87 6.17 -6.16
CA VAL A 111 8.16 5.10 -7.12
C VAL A 111 7.64 5.53 -8.47
N HIS A 112 8.53 5.64 -9.43
CA HIS A 112 8.23 6.13 -10.77
C HIS A 112 8.62 5.11 -11.84
N VAL A 113 7.79 4.97 -12.87
CA VAL A 113 8.13 4.33 -14.14
C VAL A 113 8.53 5.46 -15.09
N LEU A 114 9.76 5.46 -15.56
CA LEU A 114 10.29 6.56 -16.37
C LEU A 114 10.12 6.29 -17.85
N GLY A 115 9.64 7.31 -18.57
CA GLY A 115 9.62 7.33 -20.03
C GLY A 115 11.00 7.58 -20.65
N PRO A 116 11.09 7.52 -21.99
CA PRO A 116 12.35 7.78 -22.73
C PRO A 116 12.92 9.18 -22.52
N ASP A 117 12.09 10.13 -22.14
CA ASP A 117 12.46 11.51 -21.81
C ASP A 117 12.87 11.71 -20.34
N GLY A 118 12.88 10.62 -19.56
CA GLY A 118 13.18 10.64 -18.13
C GLY A 118 12.04 11.16 -17.25
N GLN A 119 10.87 11.45 -17.84
CA GLN A 119 9.70 11.87 -17.05
C GLN A 119 8.88 10.65 -16.61
N PRO A 120 8.21 10.73 -15.47
CA PRO A 120 7.33 9.65 -15.02
C PRO A 120 6.13 9.46 -15.96
N VAL A 121 5.95 8.24 -16.46
CA VAL A 121 4.75 7.80 -17.20
C VAL A 121 3.73 7.15 -16.28
N ALA A 122 4.18 6.62 -15.16
CA ALA A 122 3.35 6.18 -14.04
C ALA A 122 4.10 6.42 -12.73
N GLN A 123 3.37 6.71 -11.65
CA GLN A 123 3.97 7.01 -10.35
C GLN A 123 3.08 6.57 -9.19
N SER A 124 3.72 6.33 -8.06
CA SER A 124 3.07 6.05 -6.78
C SER A 124 3.91 6.68 -5.67
N ASP A 125 3.44 7.81 -5.15
CA ASP A 125 4.14 8.55 -4.10
C ASP A 125 3.36 8.40 -2.79
N LYS A 126 4.08 8.21 -1.68
CA LYS A 126 3.48 8.08 -0.36
C LYS A 126 4.14 9.03 0.63
N ILE A 127 3.30 9.66 1.47
CA ILE A 127 3.77 10.50 2.58
C ILE A 127 4.49 9.66 3.63
N ASN A 128 3.96 8.46 3.91
CA ASN A 128 4.54 7.52 4.85
C ASN A 128 4.82 6.20 4.14
N PRO A 129 6.09 5.84 3.90
CA PRO A 129 6.43 4.52 3.37
C PRO A 129 5.88 3.41 4.27
N GLY A 130 5.22 2.40 3.66
CA GLY A 130 4.54 1.33 4.41
C GLY A 130 3.36 1.80 5.26
N ASP A 131 2.78 2.98 4.95
CA ASP A 131 1.71 3.63 5.71
C ASP A 131 2.08 3.85 7.20
N PHE A 132 3.38 3.96 7.49
CA PHE A 132 3.94 4.10 8.82
C PHE A 132 4.99 5.22 8.88
N PRO A 133 4.77 6.29 9.67
CA PRO A 133 5.68 7.44 9.76
C PRO A 133 7.12 7.03 10.07
N THR A 134 8.08 7.55 9.31
CA THR A 134 9.47 7.09 9.37
C THR A 134 10.15 7.36 10.73
N HIS A 135 9.80 8.47 11.42
CA HIS A 135 10.33 8.76 12.75
C HIS A 135 9.94 7.71 13.80
N ARG A 136 8.95 6.86 13.53
CA ARG A 136 8.51 5.78 14.41
C ARG A 136 9.11 4.41 14.07
N TRP A 137 9.93 4.33 13.03
CA TRP A 137 10.52 3.06 12.61
C TRP A 137 11.52 2.55 13.65
N PRO A 138 11.32 1.35 14.19
CA PRO A 138 12.25 0.79 15.16
C PRO A 138 13.50 0.26 14.46
N MET A 139 14.64 0.39 15.14
CA MET A 139 15.91 -0.16 14.68
C MET A 139 15.85 -1.68 14.54
N GLY A 140 16.55 -2.22 13.52
CA GLY A 140 16.64 -3.67 13.29
C GLY A 140 15.36 -4.33 12.80
N LYS A 141 14.36 -3.54 12.44
CA LYS A 141 13.11 -3.96 11.83
C LYS A 141 13.03 -3.46 10.40
N TYR A 142 12.25 -4.13 9.54
CA TYR A 142 11.97 -3.62 8.22
C TYR A 142 10.48 -3.33 8.03
N VAL A 143 10.18 -2.41 7.13
CA VAL A 143 8.83 -1.94 6.79
C VAL A 143 8.55 -2.34 5.35
N PRO A 144 7.57 -3.20 5.08
CA PRO A 144 7.09 -3.44 3.72
C PRO A 144 6.24 -2.27 3.25
N ASP A 145 6.48 -1.84 2.02
CA ASP A 145 5.84 -0.69 1.42
C ASP A 145 5.34 -1.04 0.02
N THR A 146 4.02 -1.24 -0.11
CA THR A 146 3.40 -1.70 -1.36
C THR A 146 2.90 -0.54 -2.18
N HIS A 147 3.33 -0.48 -3.43
CA HIS A 147 2.95 0.50 -4.44
C HIS A 147 2.16 -0.14 -5.56
N ARG A 148 1.25 0.62 -6.18
CA ARG A 148 0.50 0.24 -7.36
C ARG A 148 0.72 1.29 -8.45
N LEU A 149 1.31 0.85 -9.55
CA LEU A 149 1.66 1.68 -10.70
C LEU A 149 0.74 1.32 -11.86
N THR A 150 -0.25 2.16 -12.13
CA THR A 150 -1.15 1.95 -13.28
C THR A 150 -0.53 2.57 -14.51
N LEU A 151 -0.19 1.74 -15.48
CA LEU A 151 0.39 2.18 -16.76
C LEU A 151 -0.67 2.86 -17.61
N PRO A 152 -0.33 3.88 -18.41
CA PRO A 152 -1.22 4.42 -19.43
C PRO A 152 -1.69 3.35 -20.41
N ALA A 153 -2.96 3.41 -20.82
CA ALA A 153 -3.53 2.45 -21.77
C ALA A 153 -2.93 2.57 -23.18
N ASP A 154 -2.33 3.71 -23.48
CA ASP A 154 -1.67 4.05 -24.74
C ASP A 154 -0.14 4.05 -24.64
N LEU A 155 0.41 3.48 -23.55
CA LEU A 155 1.86 3.41 -23.35
C LEU A 155 2.49 2.56 -24.47
N PRO A 156 3.44 3.11 -25.24
CA PRO A 156 4.08 2.34 -26.30
C PRO A 156 4.85 1.13 -25.78
N PRO A 157 4.97 0.04 -26.55
CA PRO A 157 5.91 -1.03 -26.23
C PRO A 157 7.34 -0.50 -26.11
N GLY A 158 8.06 -0.99 -25.09
CA GLY A 158 9.42 -0.52 -24.80
C GLY A 158 9.90 -0.89 -23.41
N SER A 159 11.10 -0.40 -23.10
CA SER A 159 11.80 -0.64 -21.84
C SER A 159 11.71 0.60 -20.96
N TYR A 160 11.16 0.46 -19.77
CA TYR A 160 10.85 1.55 -18.86
C TYR A 160 11.53 1.32 -17.49
N PRO A 161 12.55 2.12 -17.11
CA PRO A 161 13.16 2.02 -15.80
C PRO A 161 12.14 2.29 -14.69
N VAL A 162 12.14 1.44 -13.65
CA VAL A 162 11.39 1.66 -12.42
C VAL A 162 12.36 2.14 -11.37
N VAL A 163 12.15 3.35 -10.88
CA VAL A 163 13.03 4.02 -9.92
C VAL A 163 12.30 4.33 -8.62
N THR A 164 13.05 4.39 -7.53
CA THR A 164 12.54 4.81 -6.22
C THR A 164 13.50 5.76 -5.53
N GLY A 165 12.99 6.54 -4.60
CA GLY A 165 13.80 7.40 -3.76
C GLY A 165 13.00 7.94 -2.59
N LEU A 166 13.71 8.63 -1.72
CA LEU A 166 13.17 9.23 -0.51
C LEU A 166 13.40 10.74 -0.55
N TRP A 167 12.43 11.51 -0.08
CA TRP A 167 12.49 12.95 -0.09
C TRP A 167 11.83 13.58 1.13
N VAL A 168 12.09 14.85 1.36
CA VAL A 168 11.46 15.65 2.41
C VAL A 168 10.62 16.74 1.75
N GLN A 169 9.31 16.55 1.76
CA GLN A 169 8.37 17.41 1.05
C GLN A 169 8.43 18.88 1.52
N SER A 170 8.55 19.10 2.82
CA SER A 170 8.59 20.45 3.41
C SER A 170 9.80 21.27 2.93
N GLU A 171 10.88 20.60 2.54
CA GLU A 171 12.16 21.21 2.20
C GLU A 171 12.54 21.04 0.73
N GLY A 172 11.85 20.14 0.02
CA GLY A 172 12.02 19.93 -1.42
C GLY A 172 13.31 19.20 -1.83
N TRP A 173 14.04 18.58 -0.89
CA TRP A 173 15.26 17.84 -1.23
C TRP A 173 15.04 16.32 -1.10
N ARG A 174 15.86 15.56 -1.85
CA ARG A 174 15.89 14.10 -1.84
C ARG A 174 17.10 13.58 -1.10
N LEU A 175 16.96 12.39 -0.49
CA LEU A 175 18.12 11.71 0.09
C LEU A 175 19.05 11.26 -1.03
N PRO A 176 20.37 11.49 -0.87
CA PRO A 176 21.35 10.94 -1.79
C PRO A 176 21.41 9.42 -1.68
N VAL A 177 21.64 8.75 -2.79
CA VAL A 177 21.98 7.33 -2.83
C VAL A 177 23.48 7.20 -2.78
N PHE A 178 23.98 6.36 -1.87
CA PHE A 178 25.40 6.08 -1.72
C PHE A 178 25.77 4.71 -2.30
N ASP A 179 26.90 4.64 -2.98
CA ASP A 179 27.51 3.37 -3.34
C ASP A 179 28.20 2.69 -2.13
N ALA A 180 28.74 1.49 -2.36
CA ALA A 180 29.45 0.74 -1.33
C ALA A 180 30.71 1.44 -0.80
N GLY A 181 31.24 2.43 -1.52
CA GLY A 181 32.37 3.25 -1.11
C GLY A 181 31.98 4.52 -0.35
N GLY A 182 30.66 4.79 -0.23
CA GLY A 182 30.13 5.99 0.39
C GLY A 182 30.09 7.22 -0.52
N ALA A 183 30.31 7.06 -1.83
CA ALA A 183 30.17 8.15 -2.78
C ALA A 183 28.71 8.32 -3.20
N VAL A 184 28.26 9.58 -3.40
CA VAL A 184 26.93 9.88 -3.92
C VAL A 184 26.85 9.47 -5.39
N VAL A 185 25.91 8.61 -5.74
CA VAL A 185 25.67 8.13 -7.12
C VAL A 185 24.39 8.69 -7.73
N GLY A 186 23.54 9.31 -6.93
CA GLY A 186 22.27 9.92 -7.38
C GLY A 186 21.37 10.30 -6.22
N ASP A 187 20.10 10.56 -6.54
CA ASP A 187 19.01 10.83 -5.60
C ASP A 187 17.79 9.91 -5.83
N ALA A 188 17.99 8.91 -6.68
CA ALA A 188 17.04 7.85 -6.97
C ALA A 188 17.79 6.56 -7.30
N GLU A 189 17.21 5.43 -6.94
CA GLU A 189 17.73 4.09 -7.21
C GLU A 189 16.89 3.42 -8.29
N THR A 190 17.54 2.82 -9.29
CA THR A 190 16.86 2.03 -10.32
C THR A 190 16.70 0.59 -9.86
N LEU A 191 15.46 0.16 -9.65
CA LEU A 191 15.13 -1.17 -9.15
C LEU A 191 15.25 -2.24 -10.24
N PHE A 192 14.61 -2.01 -11.37
CA PHE A 192 14.60 -2.89 -12.54
C PHE A 192 14.07 -2.13 -13.75
N THR A 193 14.15 -2.79 -14.92
CA THR A 193 13.51 -2.31 -16.15
C THR A 193 12.24 -3.10 -16.41
N LEU A 194 11.12 -2.40 -16.60
CA LEU A 194 9.83 -2.96 -16.97
C LEU A 194 9.73 -3.01 -18.49
N GLU A 195 9.49 -4.20 -19.05
CA GLU A 195 9.28 -4.42 -20.48
C GLU A 195 7.79 -4.38 -20.79
N VAL A 196 7.34 -3.35 -21.49
CA VAL A 196 5.95 -3.20 -21.95
C VAL A 196 5.81 -3.79 -23.36
N ARG A 197 4.79 -4.66 -23.56
CA ARG A 197 4.57 -5.41 -24.79
C ARG A 197 3.21 -5.14 -25.41
#